data_4235c89d0e2c5c6dbef75aa3cb3400a9
#
_entry.id   4235c89d0e2c5c6dbef75aa3cb3400a9
#
_cell.length_a   1.000
_cell.length_b   1.000
_cell.length_c   1.000
_cell.angle_alpha   90.00
_cell.angle_beta   90.00
_cell.angle_gamma   90.00
#
_symmetry.space_group_name_H-M   'P 1'
#
loop_
_entity.id
_entity.type
_entity.pdbx_description
1 polymer ?
#
loop_
_entity_poly.entity_id
_entity_poly.type
_entity_poly.pdbx_seq_one_letter_code
_entity_poly.pdbx_strand_id
1 'polypeptide(L)'
;MDAKNYESQAANIVQTAEATLSDNFKNIDNVALLNQRKVLNAFTNNRVSARHFAGTNGYGYDDVGRETLNCVFADVLDAESALVSPLIVSGTHALTLALFGILRPDDILLSVTGDVYDTLNDVISGNGNGSLKDFGIKFDKIELCDGKINLSEICKYLEITQPKLIYFQRSRGYSWRNALTIDDFGNAVNVIKKISPDSLIMVDNCYGEFTEECEPTVCGADIIAGSLIKNAGGGLAPTGGYIAGRKELVELAAKRLTTPSTGGEVGSYENGYRNFYQGIFLAPHTV
;
A
#
# COMPACT_ATOMS: atom_id res chain seq x y z
N MET A 1 -23.36 -38.48 -22.74
CA MET A 1 -23.88 -37.14 -22.37
C MET A 1 -23.19 -36.14 -23.29
N ASP A 2 -23.96 -35.30 -23.98
CA ASP A 2 -23.45 -34.49 -25.10
C ASP A 2 -22.75 -33.24 -24.56
N ALA A 3 -21.50 -32.98 -24.93
CA ALA A 3 -20.69 -31.83 -24.51
C ALA A 3 -21.43 -30.49 -24.74
N LYS A 4 -22.19 -30.39 -25.84
CA LYS A 4 -23.03 -29.21 -26.15
C LYS A 4 -24.12 -28.91 -25.09
N ASN A 5 -24.60 -29.95 -24.38
CA ASN A 5 -25.57 -29.75 -23.30
C ASN A 5 -24.96 -29.13 -22.06
N TYR A 6 -23.71 -29.47 -21.73
CA TYR A 6 -22.98 -28.86 -20.60
C TYR A 6 -22.62 -27.41 -20.87
N GLU A 7 -22.19 -27.07 -22.10
CA GLU A 7 -21.89 -25.68 -22.50
C GLU A 7 -23.13 -24.80 -22.39
N SER A 8 -24.30 -25.30 -22.88
CA SER A 8 -25.55 -24.55 -22.77
C SER A 8 -26.02 -24.36 -21.33
N GLN A 9 -25.86 -25.39 -20.46
CA GLN A 9 -26.20 -25.29 -19.05
C GLN A 9 -25.27 -24.30 -18.33
N ALA A 10 -23.96 -24.37 -18.58
CA ALA A 10 -22.98 -23.44 -18.01
C ALA A 10 -23.28 -22.00 -18.43
N ALA A 11 -23.55 -21.75 -19.72
CA ALA A 11 -23.91 -20.43 -20.22
C ALA A 11 -25.17 -19.86 -19.53
N ASN A 12 -26.21 -20.70 -19.34
CA ASN A 12 -27.44 -20.26 -18.67
C ASN A 12 -27.19 -19.93 -17.18
N ILE A 13 -26.33 -20.69 -16.47
CA ILE A 13 -25.96 -20.41 -15.08
C ILE A 13 -25.22 -19.06 -15.01
N VAL A 14 -24.23 -18.84 -15.86
CA VAL A 14 -23.46 -17.60 -15.92
C VAL A 14 -24.39 -16.41 -16.21
N GLN A 15 -25.24 -16.50 -17.25
CA GLN A 15 -26.16 -15.43 -17.62
C GLN A 15 -27.14 -15.09 -16.49
N THR A 16 -27.63 -16.11 -15.77
CA THR A 16 -28.54 -15.91 -14.63
C THR A 16 -27.79 -15.22 -13.48
N ALA A 17 -26.56 -15.62 -13.17
CA ALA A 17 -25.74 -14.99 -12.15
C ALA A 17 -25.42 -13.54 -12.51
N GLU A 18 -24.97 -13.26 -13.72
CA GLU A 18 -24.67 -11.90 -14.21
C GLU A 18 -25.88 -10.96 -14.11
N ALA A 19 -27.07 -11.47 -14.43
CA ALA A 19 -28.29 -10.66 -14.31
C ALA A 19 -28.58 -10.19 -12.88
N THR A 20 -28.16 -10.95 -11.87
CA THR A 20 -28.29 -10.57 -10.44
C THR A 20 -27.20 -9.63 -9.95
N LEU A 21 -26.09 -9.49 -10.68
CA LEU A 21 -24.92 -8.72 -10.30
C LEU A 21 -24.77 -7.37 -11.03
N SER A 22 -25.78 -6.96 -11.82
CA SER A 22 -25.68 -5.77 -12.66
C SER A 22 -25.34 -4.49 -11.87
N ASP A 23 -25.87 -4.31 -10.67
CA ASP A 23 -25.59 -3.15 -9.85
C ASP A 23 -24.19 -3.22 -9.22
N ASN A 24 -23.70 -4.42 -8.87
CA ASN A 24 -22.33 -4.62 -8.43
C ASN A 24 -21.33 -4.23 -9.53
N PHE A 25 -21.56 -4.67 -10.77
CA PHE A 25 -20.70 -4.31 -11.91
C PHE A 25 -20.71 -2.80 -12.17
N LYS A 26 -21.89 -2.14 -12.13
CA LYS A 26 -21.96 -0.67 -12.26
C LYS A 26 -21.16 0.06 -11.18
N ASN A 27 -21.20 -0.43 -9.94
CA ASN A 27 -20.41 0.16 -8.84
C ASN A 27 -18.91 -0.01 -9.09
N ILE A 28 -18.47 -1.19 -9.52
CA ILE A 28 -17.06 -1.43 -9.90
C ILE A 28 -16.65 -0.51 -11.05
N ASP A 29 -17.45 -0.41 -12.10
CA ASP A 29 -17.17 0.49 -13.24
C ASP A 29 -17.06 1.96 -12.79
N ASN A 30 -17.90 2.41 -11.87
CA ASN A 30 -17.83 3.77 -11.32
C ASN A 30 -16.54 4.00 -10.52
N VAL A 31 -16.16 3.06 -9.66
CA VAL A 31 -14.89 3.12 -8.90
C VAL A 31 -13.71 3.15 -9.87
N ALA A 32 -13.69 2.28 -10.87
CA ALA A 32 -12.66 2.26 -11.90
C ALA A 32 -12.58 3.59 -12.67
N LEU A 33 -13.72 4.17 -13.04
CA LEU A 33 -13.78 5.47 -13.74
C LEU A 33 -13.23 6.62 -12.90
N LEU A 34 -13.58 6.68 -11.61
CA LEU A 34 -13.10 7.71 -10.69
C LEU A 34 -11.59 7.61 -10.51
N ASN A 35 -11.08 6.41 -10.25
CA ASN A 35 -9.65 6.17 -10.13
C ASN A 35 -8.90 6.43 -11.44
N GLN A 36 -9.46 6.06 -12.59
CA GLN A 36 -8.86 6.36 -13.89
C GLN A 36 -8.72 7.87 -14.13
N ARG A 37 -9.69 8.66 -13.69
CA ARG A 37 -9.61 10.14 -13.76
C ARG A 37 -8.48 10.68 -12.88
N LYS A 38 -8.29 10.14 -11.65
CA LYS A 38 -7.15 10.51 -10.80
C LYS A 38 -5.82 10.24 -11.50
N VAL A 39 -5.67 9.04 -12.07
CA VAL A 39 -4.45 8.67 -12.80
C VAL A 39 -4.20 9.57 -14.00
N LEU A 40 -5.23 9.85 -14.82
CA LEU A 40 -5.11 10.77 -15.97
C LEU A 40 -4.69 12.18 -15.54
N ASN A 41 -5.26 12.69 -14.45
CA ASN A 41 -4.90 13.98 -13.89
C ASN A 41 -3.45 13.99 -13.42
N ALA A 42 -3.00 12.97 -12.70
CA ALA A 42 -1.62 12.84 -12.24
C ALA A 42 -0.63 12.82 -13.42
N PHE A 43 -0.93 12.06 -14.49
CA PHE A 43 -0.12 12.06 -15.71
C PHE A 43 -0.05 13.42 -16.38
N THR A 44 -1.17 14.14 -16.44
CA THR A 44 -1.25 15.48 -17.04
C THR A 44 -0.49 16.51 -16.19
N ASN A 45 -0.71 16.51 -14.88
CA ASN A 45 -0.06 17.44 -13.94
C ASN A 45 1.46 17.30 -13.98
N ASN A 46 1.95 16.05 -14.01
CA ASN A 46 3.37 15.73 -14.06
C ASN A 46 3.94 15.70 -15.49
N ARG A 47 3.13 16.08 -16.51
CA ARG A 47 3.54 16.16 -17.91
C ARG A 47 4.27 14.91 -18.40
N VAL A 48 3.75 13.74 -18.03
CA VAL A 48 4.34 12.45 -18.41
C VAL A 48 4.50 12.36 -19.93
N SER A 49 5.70 11.98 -20.37
CA SER A 49 6.05 11.87 -21.77
C SER A 49 7.06 10.75 -22.00
N ALA A 50 7.36 10.40 -23.24
CA ALA A 50 8.24 9.30 -23.60
C ALA A 50 9.65 9.37 -22.97
N ARG A 51 10.15 10.59 -22.66
CA ARG A 51 11.47 10.77 -22.02
C ARG A 51 11.55 10.15 -20.63
N HIS A 52 10.43 10.06 -19.91
CA HIS A 52 10.36 9.50 -18.56
C HIS A 52 10.40 7.95 -18.55
N PHE A 53 10.32 7.33 -19.71
CA PHE A 53 10.35 5.86 -19.83
C PHE A 53 11.77 5.29 -19.98
N ALA A 54 12.75 6.15 -20.23
CA ALA A 54 14.14 5.75 -20.35
C ALA A 54 14.72 5.33 -18.99
N GLY A 55 15.70 4.45 -19.02
CA GLY A 55 16.47 4.06 -17.84
C GLY A 55 17.70 4.95 -17.66
N THR A 56 18.34 4.79 -16.53
CA THR A 56 19.59 5.44 -16.17
C THR A 56 20.63 4.41 -15.72
N ASN A 57 21.89 4.81 -15.71
CA ASN A 57 23.01 4.02 -15.20
C ASN A 57 23.86 4.81 -14.21
N GLY A 58 24.93 4.22 -13.70
CA GLY A 58 25.76 4.83 -12.68
C GLY A 58 24.99 5.04 -11.35
N TYR A 59 25.12 6.19 -10.73
CA TYR A 59 24.40 6.50 -9.50
C TYR A 59 22.93 6.84 -9.71
N GLY A 60 22.55 7.27 -10.91
CA GLY A 60 21.18 7.65 -11.22
C GLY A 60 20.72 8.94 -10.57
N TYR A 61 21.63 9.90 -10.32
CA TYR A 61 21.25 11.26 -9.93
C TYR A 61 20.42 11.92 -11.02
N ASP A 62 19.46 12.77 -10.64
CA ASP A 62 18.56 13.48 -11.54
C ASP A 62 17.81 12.57 -12.54
N ASP A 63 17.46 11.36 -12.11
CA ASP A 63 16.68 10.42 -12.91
C ASP A 63 15.24 10.92 -13.06
N VAL A 64 14.99 11.62 -14.17
CA VAL A 64 13.68 12.24 -14.46
C VAL A 64 12.55 11.22 -14.54
N GLY A 65 12.86 9.96 -14.93
CA GLY A 65 11.89 8.88 -14.98
C GLY A 65 11.43 8.47 -13.58
N ARG A 66 12.38 8.22 -12.67
CA ARG A 66 12.13 7.89 -11.27
C ARG A 66 11.41 9.02 -10.55
N GLU A 67 11.93 10.24 -10.65
CA GLU A 67 11.38 11.40 -9.95
C GLU A 67 9.96 11.72 -10.39
N THR A 68 9.69 11.69 -11.68
CA THR A 68 8.33 11.90 -12.19
C THR A 68 7.39 10.75 -11.81
N LEU A 69 7.88 9.49 -11.78
CA LEU A 69 7.08 8.35 -11.32
C LEU A 69 6.69 8.50 -9.84
N ASN A 70 7.60 8.96 -8.98
CA ASN A 70 7.31 9.27 -7.59
C ASN A 70 6.20 10.34 -7.47
N CYS A 71 6.28 11.42 -8.26
CA CYS A 71 5.25 12.47 -8.27
C CYS A 71 3.88 11.92 -8.74
N VAL A 72 3.86 11.09 -9.79
CA VAL A 72 2.62 10.46 -10.28
C VAL A 72 1.99 9.59 -9.19
N PHE A 73 2.77 8.77 -8.50
CA PHE A 73 2.25 7.95 -7.41
C PHE A 73 1.79 8.79 -6.21
N ALA A 74 2.49 9.87 -5.87
CA ALA A 74 2.06 10.79 -4.82
C ALA A 74 0.68 11.39 -5.15
N ASP A 75 0.51 11.92 -6.36
CA ASP A 75 -0.77 12.48 -6.82
C ASP A 75 -1.90 11.43 -6.83
N VAL A 76 -1.62 10.23 -7.34
CA VAL A 76 -2.64 9.16 -7.46
C VAL A 76 -3.07 8.64 -6.09
N LEU A 77 -2.17 8.58 -5.14
CA LEU A 77 -2.41 8.08 -3.78
C LEU A 77 -2.75 9.19 -2.78
N ASP A 78 -3.01 10.41 -3.25
CA ASP A 78 -3.31 11.59 -2.42
C ASP A 78 -2.30 11.77 -1.27
N ALA A 79 -1.00 11.66 -1.58
CA ALA A 79 0.11 11.74 -0.64
C ALA A 79 1.00 12.96 -0.89
N GLU A 80 1.69 13.47 0.14
CA GLU A 80 2.66 14.56 -0.02
C GLU A 80 3.88 14.15 -0.83
N SER A 81 4.27 12.87 -0.73
CA SER A 81 5.43 12.31 -1.42
C SER A 81 5.27 10.80 -1.61
N ALA A 82 5.99 10.25 -2.58
CA ALA A 82 6.12 8.82 -2.74
C ALA A 82 7.56 8.42 -3.08
N LEU A 83 7.93 7.22 -2.69
CA LEU A 83 9.12 6.49 -3.09
C LEU A 83 8.69 5.27 -3.87
N VAL A 84 8.92 5.26 -5.17
CA VAL A 84 8.54 4.16 -6.06
C VAL A 84 9.80 3.63 -6.73
N SER A 85 10.09 2.35 -6.53
CA SER A 85 11.35 1.82 -7.06
C SER A 85 11.26 0.34 -7.45
N PRO A 86 11.83 -0.03 -8.59
CA PRO A 86 12.08 -1.42 -8.94
C PRO A 86 13.06 -2.11 -7.97
N LEU A 87 13.87 -1.33 -7.25
CA LEU A 87 14.83 -1.83 -6.26
C LEU A 87 14.16 -2.19 -4.91
N ILE A 88 12.91 -1.81 -4.70
CA ILE A 88 12.07 -2.31 -3.61
C ILE A 88 11.48 -3.63 -4.07
N VAL A 89 12.16 -4.72 -3.76
CA VAL A 89 11.94 -6.04 -4.40
C VAL A 89 10.60 -6.73 -4.06
N SER A 90 9.85 -6.21 -3.08
CA SER A 90 8.56 -6.78 -2.65
C SER A 90 7.76 -5.81 -1.78
N GLY A 91 6.47 -6.13 -1.54
CA GLY A 91 5.65 -5.42 -0.54
C GLY A 91 6.24 -5.52 0.87
N THR A 92 6.71 -6.70 1.27
CA THR A 92 7.40 -6.88 2.56
C THR A 92 8.63 -5.98 2.67
N HIS A 93 9.41 -5.82 1.60
CA HIS A 93 10.54 -4.90 1.58
C HIS A 93 10.09 -3.44 1.72
N ALA A 94 9.02 -3.01 1.03
CA ALA A 94 8.46 -1.67 1.20
C ALA A 94 8.04 -1.40 2.65
N LEU A 95 7.32 -2.34 3.27
CA LEU A 95 6.93 -2.25 4.68
C LEU A 95 8.14 -2.22 5.62
N THR A 96 9.15 -3.05 5.35
CA THR A 96 10.42 -3.08 6.12
C THR A 96 11.12 -1.73 6.09
N LEU A 97 11.26 -1.13 4.90
CA LEU A 97 11.90 0.18 4.73
C LEU A 97 11.17 1.27 5.53
N ALA A 98 9.83 1.29 5.50
CA ALA A 98 9.04 2.23 6.25
C ALA A 98 9.18 2.02 7.77
N LEU A 99 9.06 0.78 8.24
CA LEU A 99 9.17 0.45 9.67
C LEU A 99 10.54 0.81 10.24
N PHE A 100 11.64 0.35 9.61
CA PHE A 100 13.00 0.70 10.05
C PHE A 100 13.37 2.16 9.82
N GLY A 101 12.71 2.82 8.87
CA GLY A 101 12.85 4.26 8.65
C GLY A 101 12.33 5.06 9.83
N ILE A 102 11.17 4.69 10.35
CA ILE A 102 10.40 5.45 11.35
C ILE A 102 10.75 5.06 12.78
N LEU A 103 10.81 3.76 13.07
CA LEU A 103 10.95 3.24 14.44
C LEU A 103 12.38 3.32 14.95
N ARG A 104 12.52 3.56 16.25
CA ARG A 104 13.78 3.61 17.00
C ARG A 104 13.71 2.67 18.20
N PRO A 105 14.85 2.30 18.83
CA PRO A 105 14.86 1.52 20.06
C PRO A 105 13.89 2.11 21.10
N ASP A 106 13.19 1.24 21.82
CA ASP A 106 12.14 1.52 22.80
C ASP A 106 10.79 2.00 22.24
N ASP A 107 10.70 2.35 20.95
CA ASP A 107 9.41 2.63 20.32
C ASP A 107 8.48 1.40 20.35
N ILE A 108 7.17 1.66 20.36
CA ILE A 108 6.13 0.64 20.30
C ILE A 108 5.46 0.68 18.93
N LEU A 109 5.44 -0.48 18.26
CA LEU A 109 4.62 -0.78 17.09
C LEU A 109 3.36 -1.52 17.55
N LEU A 110 2.17 -0.96 17.31
CA LEU A 110 0.89 -1.59 17.63
C LEU A 110 0.18 -2.02 16.34
N SER A 111 -0.04 -3.32 16.16
CA SER A 111 -0.97 -3.81 15.11
C SER A 111 -2.40 -3.81 15.67
N VAL A 112 -3.33 -3.17 14.96
CA VAL A 112 -4.76 -3.12 15.34
C VAL A 112 -5.65 -3.98 14.45
N THR A 113 -5.04 -4.82 13.63
CA THR A 113 -5.70 -5.77 12.72
C THR A 113 -5.31 -7.23 12.99
N GLY A 114 -4.87 -7.51 14.22
CA GLY A 114 -4.38 -8.83 14.62
C GLY A 114 -2.97 -9.11 14.13
N ASP A 115 -2.72 -10.38 13.79
CA ASP A 115 -1.42 -10.80 13.26
C ASP A 115 -1.11 -10.12 11.93
N VAL A 116 0.15 -9.75 11.77
CA VAL A 116 0.66 -9.22 10.51
C VAL A 116 0.88 -10.36 9.50
N TYR A 117 1.04 -10.01 8.21
CA TYR A 117 1.32 -10.98 7.18
C TYR A 117 2.59 -11.81 7.49
N ASP A 118 2.58 -13.10 7.18
CA ASP A 118 3.60 -14.06 7.61
C ASP A 118 5.05 -13.60 7.39
N THR A 119 5.36 -13.10 6.19
CA THR A 119 6.74 -12.63 5.89
C THR A 119 7.11 -11.36 6.64
N LEU A 120 6.14 -10.57 7.09
CA LEU A 120 6.39 -9.39 7.92
C LEU A 120 6.58 -9.75 9.38
N ASN A 121 6.03 -10.87 9.84
CA ASN A 121 6.20 -11.33 11.22
C ASN A 121 7.68 -11.54 11.57
N ASP A 122 8.46 -12.14 10.67
CA ASP A 122 9.90 -12.33 10.87
C ASP A 122 10.68 -11.01 10.89
N VAL A 123 10.23 -10.02 10.10
CA VAL A 123 10.81 -8.67 10.12
C VAL A 123 10.57 -7.99 11.47
N ILE A 124 9.41 -8.22 12.09
CA ILE A 124 9.03 -7.58 13.37
C ILE A 124 9.59 -8.36 14.56
N SER A 125 9.37 -9.67 14.61
CA SER A 125 9.51 -10.51 15.81
C SER A 125 10.55 -11.62 15.67
N GLY A 126 11.27 -11.72 14.54
CA GLY A 126 12.32 -12.71 14.34
C GLY A 126 13.39 -12.62 15.42
N ASN A 127 14.12 -13.72 15.67
CA ASN A 127 15.15 -13.75 16.69
C ASN A 127 16.53 -13.92 16.04
N GLY A 128 17.45 -12.98 16.30
CA GLY A 128 18.84 -13.04 15.84
C GLY A 128 19.02 -12.90 14.33
N ASN A 129 18.02 -12.36 13.62
CA ASN A 129 18.03 -12.14 12.17
C ASN A 129 18.01 -10.64 11.77
N GLY A 130 18.15 -9.74 12.76
CA GLY A 130 18.09 -8.29 12.53
C GLY A 130 16.65 -7.75 12.44
N SER A 131 15.71 -8.38 13.14
CA SER A 131 14.33 -7.93 13.25
C SER A 131 14.19 -6.62 14.04
N LEU A 132 13.01 -6.00 13.99
CA LEU A 132 12.70 -4.84 14.84
C LEU A 132 12.91 -5.16 16.33
N LYS A 133 12.54 -6.37 16.77
CA LYS A 133 12.76 -6.85 18.14
C LYS A 133 14.24 -6.88 18.50
N ASP A 134 15.11 -7.33 17.62
CA ASP A 134 16.56 -7.36 17.84
C ASP A 134 17.15 -5.94 18.00
N PHE A 135 16.49 -4.93 17.41
CA PHE A 135 16.84 -3.51 17.57
C PHE A 135 16.09 -2.81 18.71
N GLY A 136 15.42 -3.58 19.58
CA GLY A 136 14.78 -3.04 20.78
C GLY A 136 13.43 -2.37 20.56
N ILE A 137 12.80 -2.55 19.39
CA ILE A 137 11.43 -2.11 19.14
C ILE A 137 10.46 -3.10 19.77
N LYS A 138 9.46 -2.59 20.48
CA LYS A 138 8.41 -3.40 21.11
C LYS A 138 7.25 -3.57 20.12
N PHE A 139 6.66 -4.76 20.11
CA PHE A 139 5.51 -5.08 19.26
C PHE A 139 4.34 -5.58 20.09
N ASP A 140 3.20 -4.93 19.94
CA ASP A 140 1.93 -5.35 20.51
C ASP A 140 0.87 -5.49 19.41
N LYS A 141 -0.15 -6.28 19.66
CA LYS A 141 -1.29 -6.45 18.75
C LYS A 141 -2.62 -6.46 19.47
N ILE A 142 -3.64 -5.98 18.77
CA ILE A 142 -5.04 -6.07 19.16
C ILE A 142 -5.77 -6.89 18.10
N GLU A 143 -6.42 -7.96 18.52
CA GLU A 143 -7.17 -8.84 17.63
C GLU A 143 -8.46 -8.17 17.15
N LEU A 144 -8.90 -8.51 15.95
CA LEU A 144 -10.20 -8.12 15.45
C LEU A 144 -11.32 -8.79 16.28
N CYS A 145 -12.43 -8.09 16.44
CA CYS A 145 -13.65 -8.62 17.05
C CYS A 145 -14.67 -8.88 15.94
N ASP A 146 -15.07 -10.14 15.75
CA ASP A 146 -16.00 -10.56 14.68
C ASP A 146 -15.58 -10.05 13.28
N GLY A 147 -14.29 -10.08 13.00
CA GLY A 147 -13.70 -9.62 11.73
C GLY A 147 -13.65 -8.10 11.55
N LYS A 148 -14.00 -7.32 12.58
CA LYS A 148 -13.97 -5.85 12.59
C LYS A 148 -12.91 -5.32 13.55
N ILE A 149 -12.48 -4.08 13.31
CA ILE A 149 -11.52 -3.37 14.19
C ILE A 149 -12.12 -3.24 15.58
N ASN A 150 -11.40 -3.69 16.62
CA ASN A 150 -11.85 -3.67 18.00
C ASN A 150 -11.56 -2.30 18.65
N LEU A 151 -12.40 -1.32 18.33
CA LEU A 151 -12.24 0.06 18.85
C LEU A 151 -12.22 0.13 20.38
N SER A 152 -13.02 -0.70 21.06
CA SER A 152 -13.07 -0.71 22.52
C SER A 152 -11.73 -1.09 23.13
N GLU A 153 -11.06 -2.10 22.60
CA GLU A 153 -9.77 -2.54 23.10
C GLU A 153 -8.65 -1.58 22.71
N ILE A 154 -8.74 -0.99 21.51
CA ILE A 154 -7.81 0.07 21.08
C ILE A 154 -7.88 1.27 22.05
N CYS A 155 -9.07 1.75 22.40
CA CYS A 155 -9.23 2.86 23.34
C CYS A 155 -8.59 2.55 24.69
N LYS A 156 -8.88 1.39 25.28
CA LYS A 156 -8.29 0.97 26.57
C LYS A 156 -6.76 0.90 26.50
N TYR A 157 -6.22 0.37 25.42
CA TYR A 157 -4.78 0.29 25.22
C TYR A 157 -4.14 1.68 25.15
N LEU A 158 -4.74 2.60 24.37
CA LEU A 158 -4.22 3.95 24.16
C LEU A 158 -4.35 4.85 25.39
N GLU A 159 -5.26 4.57 26.33
CA GLU A 159 -5.35 5.27 27.64
C GLU A 159 -4.13 4.99 28.52
N ILE A 160 -3.44 3.85 28.32
CA ILE A 160 -2.32 3.41 29.15
C ILE A 160 -0.99 3.54 28.40
N THR A 161 -0.99 3.32 27.09
CA THR A 161 0.22 3.19 26.27
C THR A 161 0.12 4.08 25.03
N GLN A 162 1.20 4.80 24.73
CA GLN A 162 1.31 5.67 23.54
C GLN A 162 2.25 5.03 22.51
N PRO A 163 1.74 4.26 21.55
CA PRO A 163 2.58 3.66 20.51
C PRO A 163 3.12 4.74 19.58
N LYS A 164 4.37 4.57 19.12
CA LYS A 164 4.96 5.43 18.11
C LYS A 164 4.26 5.25 16.76
N LEU A 165 3.92 4.01 16.42
CA LEU A 165 3.33 3.65 15.13
C LEU A 165 2.17 2.65 15.34
N ILE A 166 1.02 2.97 14.77
CA ILE A 166 -0.15 2.09 14.72
C ILE A 166 -0.29 1.56 13.30
N TYR A 167 -0.27 0.24 13.17
CA TYR A 167 -0.24 -0.47 11.91
C TYR A 167 -1.58 -1.10 11.58
N PHE A 168 -2.01 -0.92 10.35
CA PHE A 168 -3.20 -1.54 9.76
C PHE A 168 -2.81 -2.39 8.55
N GLN A 169 -3.35 -3.59 8.47
CA GLN A 169 -3.31 -4.42 7.26
C GLN A 169 -4.70 -4.44 6.62
N ARG A 170 -4.85 -3.82 5.44
CA ARG A 170 -6.13 -3.79 4.72
C ARG A 170 -6.55 -5.16 4.22
N SER A 171 -5.63 -5.89 3.59
CA SER A 171 -5.93 -7.21 3.07
C SER A 171 -6.27 -8.20 4.18
N ARG A 172 -7.09 -9.19 3.85
CA ARG A 172 -7.40 -10.28 4.79
C ARG A 172 -6.22 -11.25 4.99
N GLY A 173 -5.18 -11.18 4.14
CA GLY A 173 -4.12 -12.18 4.12
C GLY A 173 -4.70 -13.58 3.88
N TYR A 174 -4.31 -14.54 4.70
CA TYR A 174 -4.84 -15.91 4.68
C TYR A 174 -6.01 -16.12 5.65
N SER A 175 -6.46 -15.08 6.34
CA SER A 175 -7.54 -15.18 7.34
C SER A 175 -8.92 -15.22 6.71
N TRP A 176 -9.86 -15.90 7.37
CA TRP A 176 -11.29 -15.90 7.00
C TRP A 176 -12.00 -14.64 7.54
N ARG A 177 -11.62 -13.47 7.06
CA ARG A 177 -12.25 -12.18 7.37
C ARG A 177 -12.41 -11.37 6.09
N ASN A 178 -13.22 -10.34 6.12
CA ASN A 178 -13.27 -9.37 5.05
C ASN A 178 -12.00 -8.50 5.02
N ALA A 179 -11.65 -7.96 3.86
CA ALA A 179 -10.72 -6.85 3.77
C ALA A 179 -11.30 -5.62 4.48
N LEU A 180 -10.44 -4.75 4.99
CA LEU A 180 -10.89 -3.50 5.62
C LEU A 180 -11.28 -2.49 4.54
N THR A 181 -12.46 -1.90 4.71
CA THR A 181 -12.91 -0.79 3.87
C THR A 181 -12.24 0.52 4.30
N ILE A 182 -12.28 1.51 3.44
CA ILE A 182 -11.81 2.87 3.78
C ILE A 182 -12.66 3.46 4.90
N ASP A 183 -13.95 3.17 4.95
CA ASP A 183 -14.84 3.63 6.02
C ASP A 183 -14.47 3.01 7.38
N ASP A 184 -14.23 1.70 7.44
CA ASP A 184 -13.78 1.02 8.66
C ASP A 184 -12.46 1.62 9.16
N PHE A 185 -11.52 1.84 8.24
CA PHE A 185 -10.23 2.46 8.53
C PHE A 185 -10.38 3.90 9.04
N GLY A 186 -11.08 4.76 8.30
CA GLY A 186 -11.28 6.16 8.66
C GLY A 186 -11.97 6.36 10.01
N ASN A 187 -12.98 5.53 10.31
CA ASN A 187 -13.63 5.52 11.62
C ASN A 187 -12.64 5.18 12.73
N ALA A 188 -11.77 4.18 12.53
CA ALA A 188 -10.77 3.80 13.52
C ALA A 188 -9.72 4.91 13.72
N VAL A 189 -9.20 5.50 12.64
CA VAL A 189 -8.24 6.60 12.70
C VAL A 189 -8.81 7.80 13.44
N ASN A 190 -10.07 8.17 13.19
CA ASN A 190 -10.75 9.27 13.89
C ASN A 190 -10.83 9.04 15.41
N VAL A 191 -11.05 7.81 15.85
CA VAL A 191 -11.06 7.46 17.27
C VAL A 191 -9.65 7.50 17.86
N ILE A 192 -8.69 6.87 17.16
CA ILE A 192 -7.29 6.81 17.59
C ILE A 192 -6.70 8.21 17.76
N LYS A 193 -6.85 9.08 16.75
CA LYS A 193 -6.25 10.42 16.77
C LYS A 193 -6.84 11.35 17.84
N LYS A 194 -8.03 11.06 18.35
CA LYS A 194 -8.58 11.79 19.52
C LYS A 194 -7.88 11.43 20.83
N ILE A 195 -7.40 10.19 20.98
CA ILE A 195 -6.78 9.69 22.21
C ILE A 195 -5.25 9.80 22.12
N SER A 196 -4.69 9.48 20.97
CA SER A 196 -3.24 9.45 20.70
C SER A 196 -2.91 10.23 19.43
N PRO A 197 -2.97 11.57 19.44
CA PRO A 197 -2.77 12.42 18.26
C PRO A 197 -1.36 12.29 17.65
N ASP A 198 -0.35 11.99 18.48
CA ASP A 198 1.06 11.89 18.10
C ASP A 198 1.44 10.52 17.52
N SER A 199 0.61 9.49 17.71
CA SER A 199 0.83 8.18 17.09
C SER A 199 0.71 8.28 15.59
N LEU A 200 1.71 7.78 14.87
CA LEU A 200 1.69 7.69 13.41
C LEU A 200 0.81 6.52 12.96
N ILE A 201 0.13 6.70 11.85
CA ILE A 201 -0.73 5.67 11.24
C ILE A 201 -0.07 5.14 9.98
N MET A 202 0.25 3.85 9.96
CA MET A 202 0.79 3.15 8.81
C MET A 202 -0.18 2.10 8.28
N VAL A 203 -0.29 2.00 6.95
CA VAL A 203 -1.15 1.01 6.31
C VAL A 203 -0.36 0.15 5.32
N ASP A 204 -0.43 -1.16 5.50
CA ASP A 204 -0.18 -2.12 4.42
C ASP A 204 -1.37 -2.07 3.46
N ASN A 205 -1.16 -1.39 2.34
CA ASN A 205 -2.20 -1.14 1.34
C ASN A 205 -2.25 -2.21 0.24
N CYS A 206 -1.42 -3.26 0.35
CA CYS A 206 -1.42 -4.37 -0.61
C CYS A 206 -2.82 -4.93 -0.86
N TYR A 207 -3.22 -5.00 -2.11
CA TYR A 207 -4.55 -5.40 -2.60
C TYR A 207 -5.69 -4.43 -2.27
N GLY A 208 -5.38 -3.27 -1.67
CA GLY A 208 -6.37 -2.23 -1.39
C GLY A 208 -6.41 -1.12 -2.43
N GLU A 209 -5.33 -0.97 -3.19
CA GLU A 209 -5.20 0.12 -4.16
C GLU A 209 -6.28 0.03 -5.23
N PHE A 210 -6.96 1.14 -5.49
CA PHE A 210 -8.02 1.31 -6.50
C PHE A 210 -9.29 0.47 -6.30
N THR A 211 -9.42 -0.26 -5.18
CA THR A 211 -10.64 -1.03 -4.88
C THR A 211 -11.80 -0.17 -4.39
N GLU A 212 -11.51 1.05 -3.95
CA GLU A 212 -12.48 2.05 -3.49
C GLU A 212 -12.16 3.42 -4.12
N GLU A 213 -13.01 4.43 -3.87
CA GLU A 213 -12.89 5.75 -4.49
C GLU A 213 -11.68 6.56 -3.99
N CYS A 214 -11.21 6.28 -2.77
CA CYS A 214 -10.05 6.96 -2.17
C CYS A 214 -9.10 5.98 -1.48
N GLU A 215 -7.90 6.46 -1.21
CA GLU A 215 -6.86 5.72 -0.53
C GLU A 215 -6.80 6.08 0.98
N PRO A 216 -6.16 5.25 1.83
CA PRO A 216 -6.08 5.51 3.27
C PRO A 216 -5.45 6.85 3.65
N THR A 217 -4.62 7.42 2.80
CA THR A 217 -4.01 8.75 2.96
C THR A 217 -5.04 9.86 3.13
N VAL A 218 -6.14 9.80 2.38
CA VAL A 218 -7.27 10.75 2.51
C VAL A 218 -7.96 10.64 3.88
N CYS A 219 -7.94 9.45 4.48
CA CYS A 219 -8.60 9.17 5.76
C CYS A 219 -7.64 9.20 6.96
N GLY A 220 -6.44 9.79 6.78
CA GLY A 220 -5.52 10.08 7.88
C GLY A 220 -4.42 9.04 8.10
N ALA A 221 -4.12 8.19 7.12
CA ALA A 221 -2.86 7.44 7.12
C ALA A 221 -1.69 8.40 6.93
N ASP A 222 -0.72 8.35 7.83
CA ASP A 222 0.52 9.14 7.72
C ASP A 222 1.46 8.54 6.68
N ILE A 223 1.41 7.22 6.47
CA ILE A 223 2.22 6.49 5.48
C ILE A 223 1.51 5.21 5.06
N ILE A 224 1.60 4.90 3.78
CA ILE A 224 1.13 3.64 3.19
C ILE A 224 2.26 2.98 2.42
N ALA A 225 2.23 1.66 2.31
CA ALA A 225 3.20 0.93 1.50
C ALA A 225 2.54 -0.26 0.80
N GLY A 226 3.10 -0.65 -0.35
CA GLY A 226 2.58 -1.77 -1.11
C GLY A 226 3.53 -2.27 -2.19
N SER A 227 3.06 -3.22 -2.96
CA SER A 227 3.82 -3.93 -3.99
C SER A 227 3.34 -3.58 -5.40
N LEU A 228 4.29 -3.32 -6.30
CA LEU A 228 3.97 -3.06 -7.71
C LEU A 228 3.64 -4.33 -8.52
N ILE A 229 3.93 -5.52 -8.00
CA ILE A 229 3.46 -6.78 -8.63
C ILE A 229 2.01 -7.12 -8.29
N LYS A 230 1.33 -6.24 -7.53
CA LYS A 230 -0.08 -6.32 -7.16
C LYS A 230 -0.86 -5.20 -7.86
N ASN A 231 -1.93 -4.72 -7.24
CA ASN A 231 -2.86 -3.75 -7.80
C ASN A 231 -2.18 -2.53 -8.44
N ALA A 232 -1.31 -1.85 -7.69
CA ALA A 232 -0.68 -0.60 -8.14
C ALA A 232 0.19 -0.73 -9.41
N GLY A 233 0.64 -1.93 -9.73
CA GLY A 233 1.40 -2.19 -10.95
C GLY A 233 0.59 -2.66 -12.15
N GLY A 234 -0.76 -2.77 -12.03
CA GLY A 234 -1.69 -3.05 -13.13
C GLY A 234 -1.37 -4.31 -13.95
N GLY A 235 -0.71 -5.30 -13.33
CA GLY A 235 -0.28 -6.53 -13.99
C GLY A 235 0.91 -6.37 -14.96
N LEU A 236 1.50 -5.17 -15.08
CA LEU A 236 2.60 -4.87 -16.01
C LEU A 236 3.94 -4.61 -15.33
N ALA A 237 3.95 -4.11 -14.11
CA ALA A 237 5.19 -3.90 -13.37
C ALA A 237 5.83 -5.25 -13.04
N PRO A 238 7.08 -5.50 -13.49
CA PRO A 238 7.71 -6.82 -13.33
C PRO A 238 8.23 -7.07 -11.92
N THR A 239 8.39 -6.02 -11.13
CA THR A 239 8.95 -5.99 -9.79
C THR A 239 8.61 -4.65 -9.15
N GLY A 240 9.08 -4.43 -7.93
CA GLY A 240 9.01 -3.12 -7.33
C GLY A 240 8.02 -3.01 -6.17
N GLY A 241 8.15 -1.90 -5.47
CA GLY A 241 7.27 -1.50 -4.40
C GLY A 241 7.15 0.01 -4.33
N TYR A 242 6.21 0.46 -3.52
CA TYR A 242 6.01 1.87 -3.26
C TYR A 242 5.80 2.13 -1.76
N ILE A 243 6.16 3.34 -1.36
CA ILE A 243 5.87 3.92 -0.05
C ILE A 243 5.37 5.32 -0.33
N ALA A 244 4.22 5.71 0.20
CA ALA A 244 3.64 7.04 -0.03
C ALA A 244 3.03 7.58 1.28
N GLY A 245 3.02 8.90 1.43
CA GLY A 245 2.48 9.57 2.63
C GLY A 245 3.15 10.89 2.90
N ARG A 246 3.31 11.23 4.18
CA ARG A 246 3.98 12.44 4.62
C ARG A 246 5.43 12.44 4.15
N LYS A 247 5.88 13.57 3.62
CA LYS A 247 7.19 13.71 2.99
C LYS A 247 8.34 13.27 3.89
N GLU A 248 8.35 13.72 5.14
CA GLU A 248 9.41 13.37 6.10
C GLU A 248 9.48 11.86 6.39
N LEU A 249 8.36 11.14 6.38
CA LEU A 249 8.33 9.69 6.61
C LEU A 249 8.82 8.92 5.39
N VAL A 250 8.45 9.38 4.20
CA VAL A 250 8.93 8.81 2.93
C VAL A 250 10.45 8.99 2.80
N GLU A 251 10.98 10.17 3.17
CA GLU A 251 12.43 10.42 3.19
C GLU A 251 13.17 9.52 4.18
N LEU A 252 12.60 9.24 5.36
CA LEU A 252 13.18 8.31 6.32
C LEU A 252 13.23 6.87 5.76
N ALA A 253 12.18 6.44 5.05
CA ALA A 253 12.15 5.14 4.38
C ALA A 253 13.17 5.07 3.23
N ALA A 254 13.30 6.14 2.44
CA ALA A 254 14.27 6.22 1.35
C ALA A 254 15.72 6.05 1.84
N LYS A 255 16.04 6.60 3.03
CA LYS A 255 17.35 6.42 3.67
C LYS A 255 17.65 4.97 4.09
N ARG A 256 16.65 4.10 4.08
CA ARG A 256 16.83 2.66 4.32
C ARG A 256 16.97 1.86 3.03
N LEU A 257 16.42 2.37 1.92
CA LEU A 257 16.58 1.74 0.60
C LEU A 257 18.05 1.81 0.13
N THR A 258 18.72 2.92 0.40
CA THR A 258 20.12 3.15 0.03
C THR A 258 20.97 3.41 1.29
N THR A 259 21.32 4.67 1.54
CA THR A 259 22.07 5.08 2.72
C THR A 259 21.49 6.36 3.33
N PRO A 260 21.74 6.63 4.61
CA PRO A 260 21.29 7.87 5.25
C PRO A 260 21.72 9.16 4.56
N SER A 261 22.83 9.13 3.80
CA SER A 261 23.40 10.28 3.12
C SER A 261 22.78 10.53 1.75
N THR A 262 22.34 9.49 1.04
CA THR A 262 21.85 9.58 -0.34
C THR A 262 20.33 9.41 -0.46
N GLY A 263 19.72 8.66 0.45
CA GLY A 263 18.26 8.48 0.46
C GLY A 263 17.69 8.05 -0.89
N GLY A 264 16.70 8.81 -1.37
CA GLY A 264 16.04 8.57 -2.66
C GLY A 264 16.73 9.18 -3.89
N GLU A 265 17.85 9.90 -3.71
CA GLU A 265 18.53 10.59 -4.82
C GLU A 265 19.30 9.65 -5.77
N VAL A 266 19.62 8.45 -5.31
CA VAL A 266 20.38 7.45 -6.06
C VAL A 266 19.55 6.19 -6.31
N GLY A 267 20.05 5.34 -7.21
CA GLY A 267 19.40 4.09 -7.56
C GLY A 267 19.00 4.08 -9.03
N SER A 268 19.98 3.86 -9.92
CA SER A 268 19.75 3.74 -11.35
C SER A 268 19.00 2.45 -11.69
N TYR A 269 18.25 2.49 -12.77
CA TYR A 269 17.56 1.33 -13.34
C TYR A 269 17.63 1.35 -14.85
N GLU A 270 18.48 0.50 -15.42
CA GLU A 270 18.79 0.51 -16.85
C GLU A 270 17.61 0.10 -17.74
N ASN A 271 16.73 -0.81 -17.26
CA ASN A 271 15.60 -1.31 -18.05
C ASN A 271 14.50 -0.27 -18.31
N GLY A 272 14.59 0.91 -17.67
CA GLY A 272 13.65 1.99 -17.82
C GLY A 272 12.30 1.78 -17.08
N TYR A 273 11.49 2.81 -17.10
CA TYR A 273 10.29 2.90 -16.26
C TYR A 273 8.98 2.67 -17.01
N ARG A 274 9.02 2.36 -18.29
CA ARG A 274 7.82 2.19 -19.14
C ARG A 274 6.76 1.29 -18.49
N ASN A 275 7.14 0.11 -18.02
CA ASN A 275 6.20 -0.86 -17.46
C ASN A 275 5.56 -0.36 -16.16
N PHE A 276 6.25 0.45 -15.38
CA PHE A 276 5.73 1.05 -14.15
C PHE A 276 4.70 2.15 -14.46
N TYR A 277 4.99 3.01 -15.44
CA TYR A 277 4.03 4.02 -15.91
C TYR A 277 2.81 3.38 -16.57
N GLN A 278 2.99 2.40 -17.42
CA GLN A 278 1.87 1.66 -18.04
C GLN A 278 1.08 0.88 -16.99
N GLY A 279 1.76 0.33 -15.99
CA GLY A 279 1.14 -0.39 -14.89
C GLY A 279 0.18 0.50 -14.10
N ILE A 280 0.67 1.61 -13.55
CA ILE A 280 -0.18 2.53 -12.79
C ILE A 280 -1.29 3.13 -13.66
N PHE A 281 -1.03 3.36 -14.97
CA PHE A 281 -2.03 3.87 -15.91
C PHE A 281 -3.20 2.90 -16.09
N LEU A 282 -2.94 1.61 -16.16
CA LEU A 282 -3.95 0.57 -16.36
C LEU A 282 -4.50 -0.01 -15.05
N ALA A 283 -3.88 0.28 -13.92
CA ALA A 283 -4.24 -0.29 -12.63
C ALA A 283 -5.73 -0.14 -12.28
N PRO A 284 -6.39 1.03 -12.44
CA PRO A 284 -7.82 1.16 -12.15
C PRO A 284 -8.73 0.25 -12.97
N HIS A 285 -8.31 -0.08 -14.20
CA HIS A 285 -9.07 -1.00 -15.06
C HIS A 285 -8.78 -2.48 -14.73
N THR A 286 -7.54 -2.77 -14.29
CA THR A 286 -7.10 -4.14 -14.02
C THR A 286 -7.63 -4.66 -12.68
N VAL A 287 -7.75 -3.77 -11.70
CA VAL A 287 -8.25 -4.07 -10.35
C VAL A 287 -9.76 -4.21 -10.34
#